data_ba568403e878e0d05fead8720a1c3879
#
_entry.id   ba568403e878e0d05fead8720a1c3879
#
_cell.length_a   1.000
_cell.length_b   1.000
_cell.length_c   1.000
_cell.angle_alpha   90.00
_cell.angle_beta   90.00
_cell.angle_gamma   90.00
#
_symmetry.space_group_name_H-M   'P 1'
#
loop_
_entity.id
_entity.type
_entity.pdbx_description
1 polymer ?
#
loop_
_entity_poly.entity_id
_entity_poly.type
_entity_poly.pdbx_seq_one_letter_code
_entity_poly.pdbx_strand_id
1 'polypeptide(L)'
;MGKFYGIGTGPGDSSLLTIKAVDVLKKLDILYTPEPKKDGKSLALSIVKDYIRENIEIKQRHFPMNFNSIEKTKAWDAIAVEIEKDVKRGKNVGFVTLGDPMIYSTYVYMLERIKDKVEVETIPGISSFSNIASNQNFPLVMDKEPLVVIPCTTDEERIDYALKNYNSIVLMKVYKNFKEIIQKIKDNDLLNYAILVSNSSLNEEKVYTNLEELDGDKISYFSTILINKYTS
;
A
#
# COMPACT_ATOMS: atom_id res chain seq x y z
N MET A 1 -6.50 -22.46 19.22
CA MET A 1 -6.29 -22.63 17.78
C MET A 1 -5.51 -21.44 17.27
N GLY A 2 -4.52 -21.62 16.38
CA GLY A 2 -3.80 -20.48 15.79
C GLY A 2 -4.70 -19.66 14.87
N LYS A 3 -4.30 -18.43 14.57
CA LYS A 3 -5.02 -17.51 13.69
C LYS A 3 -4.07 -16.81 12.72
N PHE A 4 -4.53 -16.50 11.52
CA PHE A 4 -3.81 -15.69 10.55
C PHE A 4 -4.27 -14.23 10.64
N TYR A 5 -3.32 -13.31 10.72
CA TYR A 5 -3.58 -11.87 10.83
C TYR A 5 -2.97 -11.14 9.64
N GLY A 6 -3.80 -10.44 8.85
CA GLY A 6 -3.33 -9.44 7.91
C GLY A 6 -3.25 -8.08 8.59
N ILE A 7 -2.08 -7.45 8.61
CA ILE A 7 -1.85 -6.26 9.44
C ILE A 7 -1.38 -5.10 8.58
N GLY A 8 -2.18 -4.03 8.51
CA GLY A 8 -1.77 -2.77 7.93
C GLY A 8 -0.81 -2.03 8.84
N THR A 9 0.34 -1.63 8.28
CA THR A 9 1.36 -0.91 9.04
C THR A 9 1.29 0.61 8.90
N GLY A 10 0.29 1.11 8.18
CA GLY A 10 0.26 2.52 7.85
C GLY A 10 1.30 2.91 6.78
N PRO A 11 1.46 4.22 6.49
CA PRO A 11 2.23 4.71 5.36
C PRO A 11 3.76 4.73 5.57
N GLY A 12 4.23 4.70 6.83
CA GLY A 12 5.69 4.77 7.12
C GLY A 12 6.03 5.05 8.57
N ASP A 13 5.37 6.00 9.19
CA ASP A 13 5.57 6.34 10.60
C ASP A 13 4.92 5.29 11.50
N SER A 14 5.70 4.70 12.42
CA SER A 14 5.23 3.69 13.36
C SER A 14 4.20 4.23 14.36
N SER A 15 4.14 5.53 14.61
CA SER A 15 3.12 6.16 15.46
C SER A 15 1.72 6.12 14.84
N LEU A 16 1.63 5.85 13.53
CA LEU A 16 0.38 5.67 12.78
C LEU A 16 -0.14 4.22 12.78
N LEU A 17 0.52 3.32 13.50
CA LEU A 17 -0.03 1.99 13.75
C LEU A 17 -1.31 2.11 14.56
N THR A 18 -2.33 1.34 14.19
CA THR A 18 -3.52 1.25 15.03
C THR A 18 -3.18 0.54 16.35
N ILE A 19 -3.83 0.92 17.44
CA ILE A 19 -3.67 0.24 18.74
C ILE A 19 -3.91 -1.27 18.58
N LYS A 20 -4.91 -1.66 17.79
CA LYS A 20 -5.21 -3.06 17.51
C LYS A 20 -4.07 -3.77 16.78
N ALA A 21 -3.40 -3.10 15.85
CA ALA A 21 -2.22 -3.66 15.16
C ALA A 21 -1.08 -3.93 16.16
N VAL A 22 -0.80 -2.97 17.04
CA VAL A 22 0.22 -3.12 18.10
C VAL A 22 -0.11 -4.28 19.04
N ASP A 23 -1.37 -4.41 19.47
CA ASP A 23 -1.81 -5.49 20.38
C ASP A 23 -1.71 -6.87 19.72
N VAL A 24 -1.95 -6.96 18.43
CA VAL A 24 -1.81 -8.20 17.66
C VAL A 24 -0.33 -8.54 17.45
N LEU A 25 0.51 -7.56 17.05
CA LEU A 25 1.94 -7.76 16.85
C LEU A 25 2.64 -8.36 18.07
N LYS A 26 2.26 -7.94 19.29
CA LYS A 26 2.78 -8.47 20.55
C LYS A 26 2.40 -9.93 20.83
N LYS A 27 1.41 -10.48 20.13
CA LYS A 27 0.88 -11.84 20.34
C LYS A 27 1.31 -12.84 19.26
N LEU A 28 1.99 -12.37 18.21
CA LEU A 28 2.41 -13.22 17.11
C LEU A 28 3.52 -14.18 17.50
N ASP A 29 3.46 -15.39 16.95
CA ASP A 29 4.54 -16.37 17.00
C ASP A 29 5.43 -16.30 15.76
N ILE A 30 4.82 -16.00 14.60
CA ILE A 30 5.48 -15.94 13.30
C ILE A 30 5.02 -14.69 12.58
N LEU A 31 5.96 -13.98 11.94
CA LEU A 31 5.69 -12.79 11.13
C LEU A 31 6.20 -12.99 9.70
N TYR A 32 5.27 -13.04 8.76
CA TYR A 32 5.58 -12.99 7.33
C TYR A 32 5.68 -11.56 6.85
N THR A 33 6.74 -11.27 6.11
CA THR A 33 6.96 -9.95 5.52
C THR A 33 7.25 -10.08 4.02
N PRO A 34 6.59 -9.27 3.15
CA PRO A 34 6.92 -9.26 1.74
C PRO A 34 8.28 -8.62 1.49
N GLU A 35 9.11 -9.26 0.68
CA GLU A 35 10.35 -8.70 0.14
C GLU A 35 10.09 -8.07 -1.22
N PRO A 36 10.45 -6.79 -1.42
CA PRO A 36 10.30 -6.13 -2.73
C PRO A 36 11.27 -6.68 -3.77
N LYS A 37 12.46 -7.10 -3.35
CA LYS A 37 13.50 -7.80 -4.13
C LYS A 37 14.13 -8.87 -3.25
N LYS A 38 14.66 -9.91 -3.85
CA LYS A 38 15.43 -10.94 -3.14
C LYS A 38 16.56 -10.27 -2.36
N ASP A 39 16.64 -10.55 -1.06
CA ASP A 39 17.58 -9.94 -0.09
C ASP A 39 17.34 -8.44 0.18
N GLY A 40 16.16 -7.89 -0.16
CA GLY A 40 15.76 -6.52 0.13
C GLY A 40 15.20 -6.35 1.55
N LYS A 41 15.44 -5.18 2.17
CA LYS A 41 14.83 -4.86 3.48
C LYS A 41 13.34 -4.58 3.30
N SER A 42 12.50 -5.25 4.11
CA SER A 42 11.07 -4.98 4.15
C SER A 42 10.79 -3.69 4.93
N LEU A 43 10.24 -2.67 4.24
CA LEU A 43 9.82 -1.43 4.90
C LEU A 43 8.70 -1.69 5.93
N ALA A 44 7.75 -2.57 5.61
CA ALA A 44 6.70 -2.95 6.57
C ALA A 44 7.29 -3.56 7.86
N LEU A 45 8.35 -4.37 7.74
CA LEU A 45 9.05 -4.90 8.90
C LEU A 45 9.72 -3.79 9.72
N SER A 46 10.36 -2.82 9.07
CA SER A 46 11.04 -1.73 9.80
C SER A 46 10.08 -0.87 10.62
N ILE A 47 8.83 -0.72 10.17
CA ILE A 47 7.79 0.02 10.89
C ILE A 47 7.36 -0.70 12.19
N VAL A 48 7.28 -2.04 12.15
CA VAL A 48 6.73 -2.84 13.26
C VAL A 48 7.77 -3.42 14.20
N LYS A 49 9.07 -3.27 13.90
CA LYS A 49 10.18 -3.94 14.61
C LYS A 49 10.18 -3.71 16.13
N ASP A 50 9.77 -2.52 16.59
CA ASP A 50 9.78 -2.14 17.98
C ASP A 50 8.51 -2.63 18.74
N TYR A 51 7.55 -3.21 18.02
CA TYR A 51 6.27 -3.69 18.56
C TYR A 51 6.12 -5.21 18.53
N ILE A 52 7.06 -5.92 17.93
CA ILE A 52 7.11 -7.39 17.91
C ILE A 52 7.96 -7.93 19.06
N ARG A 53 7.72 -9.18 19.43
CA ARG A 53 8.52 -9.84 20.49
C ARG A 53 9.94 -10.12 19.99
N GLU A 54 10.94 -10.08 20.87
CA GLU A 54 12.35 -10.37 20.54
C GLU A 54 12.56 -11.77 19.94
N ASN A 55 11.77 -12.75 20.36
CA ASN A 55 11.88 -14.14 19.93
C ASN A 55 10.88 -14.55 18.85
N ILE A 56 10.28 -13.58 18.14
CA ILE A 56 9.37 -13.89 17.04
C ILE A 56 10.14 -14.52 15.86
N GLU A 57 9.54 -15.53 15.23
CA GLU A 57 10.08 -16.07 13.99
C GLU A 57 9.70 -15.15 12.81
N ILE A 58 10.69 -14.54 12.14
CA ILE A 58 10.46 -13.69 10.97
C ILE A 58 10.72 -14.49 9.70
N LYS A 59 9.72 -14.58 8.85
CA LYS A 59 9.77 -15.23 7.54
C LYS A 59 9.62 -14.19 6.43
N GLN A 60 10.73 -13.76 5.87
CA GLN A 60 10.73 -12.92 4.67
C GLN A 60 10.45 -13.79 3.45
N ARG A 61 9.49 -13.36 2.60
CA ARG A 61 9.14 -14.09 1.38
C ARG A 61 9.08 -13.13 0.21
N HIS A 62 9.68 -13.56 -0.87
CA HIS A 62 9.59 -12.82 -2.13
C HIS A 62 8.25 -13.08 -2.80
N PHE A 63 7.52 -11.99 -3.08
CA PHE A 63 6.28 -12.01 -3.84
C PHE A 63 6.56 -11.52 -5.26
N PRO A 64 6.76 -12.43 -6.23
CA PRO A 64 7.03 -12.03 -7.60
C PRO A 64 5.84 -11.27 -8.15
N MET A 65 6.09 -10.08 -8.69
CA MET A 65 5.09 -9.22 -9.35
C MET A 65 5.27 -9.22 -10.87
N ASN A 66 6.19 -10.04 -11.40
CA ASN A 66 6.51 -10.11 -12.82
C ASN A 66 5.45 -10.89 -13.62
N PHE A 67 5.46 -10.69 -14.93
CA PHE A 67 4.40 -11.02 -15.87
C PHE A 67 4.15 -12.51 -16.14
N ASN A 68 4.97 -13.43 -15.67
CA ASN A 68 4.68 -14.86 -15.77
C ASN A 68 3.62 -15.25 -14.72
N SER A 69 2.35 -15.30 -15.15
CA SER A 69 1.22 -15.59 -14.27
C SER A 69 1.31 -16.95 -13.57
N ILE A 70 1.91 -17.95 -14.23
CA ILE A 70 2.02 -19.31 -13.70
C ILE A 70 3.06 -19.38 -12.56
N GLU A 71 4.25 -18.82 -12.76
CA GLU A 71 5.30 -18.81 -11.74
C GLU A 71 4.88 -18.00 -10.51
N LYS A 72 4.26 -16.83 -10.76
CA LYS A 72 3.70 -15.99 -9.72
C LYS A 72 2.67 -16.75 -8.87
N THR A 73 1.72 -17.41 -9.51
CA THR A 73 0.68 -18.19 -8.83
C THR A 73 1.28 -19.32 -8.00
N LYS A 74 2.23 -20.08 -8.55
CA LYS A 74 2.93 -21.15 -7.82
C LYS A 74 3.67 -20.64 -6.59
N ALA A 75 4.37 -19.50 -6.70
CA ALA A 75 5.07 -18.90 -5.57
C ALA A 75 4.10 -18.49 -4.46
N TRP A 76 3.00 -17.84 -4.81
CA TRP A 76 1.98 -17.43 -3.86
C TRP A 76 1.25 -18.61 -3.21
N ASP A 77 0.97 -19.67 -3.98
CA ASP A 77 0.37 -20.90 -3.47
C ASP A 77 1.30 -21.58 -2.45
N ALA A 78 2.61 -21.64 -2.74
CA ALA A 78 3.59 -22.21 -1.81
C ALA A 78 3.64 -21.43 -0.48
N ILE A 79 3.66 -20.09 -0.54
CA ILE A 79 3.65 -19.24 0.66
C ILE A 79 2.33 -19.43 1.44
N ALA A 80 1.20 -19.50 0.76
CA ALA A 80 -0.10 -19.71 1.39
C ALA A 80 -0.17 -21.07 2.12
N VAL A 81 0.36 -22.13 1.52
CA VAL A 81 0.46 -23.46 2.15
C VAL A 81 1.36 -23.43 3.39
N GLU A 82 2.47 -22.69 3.35
CA GLU A 82 3.35 -22.52 4.50
C GLU A 82 2.63 -21.81 5.66
N ILE A 83 1.94 -20.69 5.37
CA ILE A 83 1.15 -19.96 6.36
C ILE A 83 0.06 -20.86 6.96
N GLU A 84 -0.70 -21.56 6.12
CA GLU A 84 -1.77 -22.48 6.55
C GLU A 84 -1.23 -23.54 7.52
N LYS A 85 -0.07 -24.15 7.21
CA LYS A 85 0.60 -25.14 8.04
C LYS A 85 0.99 -24.59 9.40
N ASP A 86 1.55 -23.38 9.45
CA ASP A 86 1.92 -22.74 10.70
C ASP A 86 0.71 -22.45 11.58
N VAL A 87 -0.37 -21.91 10.98
CA VAL A 87 -1.63 -21.65 11.71
C VAL A 87 -2.25 -22.95 12.25
N LYS A 88 -2.29 -24.04 11.44
CA LYS A 88 -2.79 -25.35 11.86
C LYS A 88 -1.98 -26.02 12.97
N ARG A 89 -0.71 -25.60 13.14
CA ARG A 89 0.14 -25.99 14.28
C ARG A 89 -0.16 -25.20 15.55
N GLY A 90 -1.18 -24.36 15.55
CA GLY A 90 -1.59 -23.54 16.69
C GLY A 90 -0.85 -22.21 16.83
N LYS A 91 -0.10 -21.77 15.81
CA LYS A 91 0.64 -20.51 15.81
C LYS A 91 -0.22 -19.32 15.42
N ASN A 92 -0.03 -18.19 16.10
CA ASN A 92 -0.53 -16.89 15.66
C ASN A 92 0.43 -16.34 14.61
N VAL A 93 -0.04 -16.26 13.36
CA VAL A 93 0.76 -15.89 12.21
C VAL A 93 0.34 -14.53 11.68
N GLY A 94 1.25 -13.57 11.63
CA GLY A 94 1.02 -12.25 11.06
C GLY A 94 1.59 -12.11 9.65
N PHE A 95 0.92 -11.31 8.82
CA PHE A 95 1.42 -10.82 7.54
C PHE A 95 1.31 -9.31 7.54
N VAL A 96 2.44 -8.59 7.50
CA VAL A 96 2.45 -7.13 7.49
C VAL A 96 2.53 -6.58 6.08
N THR A 97 1.82 -5.47 5.85
CA THR A 97 1.83 -4.74 4.58
C THR A 97 1.74 -3.25 4.80
N LEU A 98 2.36 -2.47 3.92
CA LEU A 98 2.27 -1.00 3.95
C LEU A 98 0.84 -0.51 3.69
N GLY A 99 0.46 0.58 4.33
CA GLY A 99 -0.84 1.18 4.23
C GLY A 99 -1.93 0.30 4.82
N ASP A 100 -3.01 0.13 4.09
CA ASP A 100 -4.14 -0.74 4.42
C ASP A 100 -4.06 -2.07 3.67
N PRO A 101 -4.32 -3.22 4.33
CA PRO A 101 -4.22 -4.54 3.71
C PRO A 101 -5.20 -4.78 2.57
N MET A 102 -6.31 -4.06 2.54
CA MET A 102 -7.38 -4.25 1.55
C MET A 102 -7.28 -3.30 0.36
N ILE A 103 -6.27 -2.40 0.34
CA ILE A 103 -6.09 -1.41 -0.74
C ILE A 103 -4.80 -1.70 -1.51
N TYR A 104 -4.90 -2.30 -2.70
CA TYR A 104 -3.80 -2.62 -3.64
C TYR A 104 -2.60 -3.33 -3.00
N SER A 105 -2.86 -4.18 -2.00
CA SER A 105 -1.86 -4.92 -1.23
C SER A 105 -1.67 -6.35 -1.73
N THR A 106 -0.45 -6.87 -1.56
CA THR A 106 -0.14 -8.29 -1.80
C THR A 106 -0.81 -9.23 -0.80
N TYR A 107 -1.23 -8.72 0.35
CA TYR A 107 -1.98 -9.49 1.36
C TYR A 107 -3.26 -10.10 0.78
N VAL A 108 -3.98 -9.37 -0.09
CA VAL A 108 -5.24 -9.86 -0.68
C VAL A 108 -5.04 -11.21 -1.39
N TYR A 109 -3.90 -11.42 -2.06
CA TYR A 109 -3.60 -12.70 -2.71
C TYR A 109 -3.40 -13.84 -1.72
N MET A 110 -2.92 -13.56 -0.52
CA MET A 110 -2.82 -14.55 0.57
C MET A 110 -4.18 -14.81 1.19
N LEU A 111 -4.94 -13.75 1.47
CA LEU A 111 -6.29 -13.84 2.00
C LEU A 111 -7.17 -14.77 1.16
N GLU A 112 -7.21 -14.55 -0.16
CA GLU A 112 -8.01 -15.36 -1.10
C GLU A 112 -7.65 -16.87 -1.09
N ARG A 113 -6.41 -17.21 -0.73
CA ARG A 113 -5.93 -18.59 -0.66
C ARG A 113 -6.15 -19.28 0.68
N ILE A 114 -6.35 -18.51 1.73
CA ILE A 114 -6.28 -18.97 3.12
C ILE A 114 -7.62 -18.85 3.86
N LYS A 115 -8.47 -17.88 3.50
CA LYS A 115 -9.69 -17.50 4.23
C LYS A 115 -10.65 -18.65 4.56
N ASP A 116 -10.73 -19.66 3.68
CA ASP A 116 -11.61 -20.82 3.86
C ASP A 116 -10.93 -22.01 4.55
N LYS A 117 -9.65 -21.87 4.94
CA LYS A 117 -8.84 -22.98 5.48
C LYS A 117 -8.45 -22.81 6.94
N VAL A 118 -8.35 -21.57 7.41
CA VAL A 118 -8.00 -21.20 8.77
C VAL A 118 -8.76 -19.95 9.20
N GLU A 119 -8.80 -19.69 10.50
CA GLU A 119 -9.37 -18.46 11.04
C GLU A 119 -8.49 -17.27 10.64
N VAL A 120 -9.11 -16.24 10.05
CA VAL A 120 -8.42 -15.03 9.57
C VAL A 120 -9.00 -13.79 10.24
N GLU A 121 -8.13 -12.85 10.57
CA GLU A 121 -8.51 -11.51 10.99
C GLU A 121 -7.67 -10.47 10.25
N THR A 122 -8.31 -9.49 9.60
CA THR A 122 -7.64 -8.39 8.94
C THR A 122 -7.72 -7.14 9.81
N ILE A 123 -6.56 -6.54 10.09
CA ILE A 123 -6.43 -5.32 10.87
C ILE A 123 -6.17 -4.17 9.90
N PRO A 124 -7.06 -3.17 9.82
CA PRO A 124 -6.87 -2.03 8.93
C PRO A 124 -5.65 -1.21 9.29
N GLY A 125 -5.09 -0.55 8.30
CA GLY A 125 -4.05 0.46 8.45
C GLY A 125 -4.42 1.77 7.79
N ILE A 126 -3.73 2.85 8.11
CA ILE A 126 -3.92 4.14 7.45
C ILE A 126 -3.35 4.06 6.04
N SER A 127 -4.18 4.34 5.03
CA SER A 127 -3.73 4.38 3.65
C SER A 127 -2.83 5.60 3.38
N SER A 128 -1.88 5.47 2.44
CA SER A 128 -0.94 6.56 2.13
C SER A 128 -1.66 7.85 1.72
N PHE A 129 -2.67 7.75 0.90
CA PHE A 129 -3.40 8.94 0.42
C PHE A 129 -4.20 9.65 1.53
N SER A 130 -4.76 8.91 2.51
CA SER A 130 -5.42 9.54 3.66
C SER A 130 -4.41 10.28 4.54
N ASN A 131 -3.23 9.70 4.75
CA ASN A 131 -2.15 10.33 5.50
C ASN A 131 -1.61 11.57 4.77
N ILE A 132 -1.37 11.49 3.47
CA ILE A 132 -0.94 12.61 2.64
C ILE A 132 -1.94 13.76 2.77
N ALA A 133 -3.22 13.46 2.59
CA ALA A 133 -4.29 14.46 2.69
C ALA A 133 -4.28 15.18 4.04
N SER A 134 -4.13 14.44 5.14
CA SER A 134 -4.07 14.99 6.49
C SER A 134 -2.82 15.85 6.71
N ASN A 135 -1.64 15.36 6.31
CA ASN A 135 -0.37 16.07 6.50
C ASN A 135 -0.28 17.36 5.68
N GLN A 136 -0.89 17.36 4.50
CA GLN A 136 -0.88 18.52 3.61
C GLN A 136 -2.09 19.46 3.80
N ASN A 137 -3.02 19.16 4.73
CA ASN A 137 -4.29 19.85 4.86
C ASN A 137 -5.03 19.95 3.53
N PHE A 138 -4.96 18.89 2.73
CA PHE A 138 -5.55 18.79 1.40
C PHE A 138 -6.78 17.90 1.48
N PRO A 139 -8.01 18.46 1.49
CA PRO A 139 -9.23 17.67 1.52
C PRO A 139 -9.29 16.75 0.31
N LEU A 140 -9.49 15.44 0.53
CA LEU A 140 -9.65 14.49 -0.57
C LEU A 140 -10.96 14.69 -1.29
N VAL A 141 -12.02 14.93 -0.53
CA VAL A 141 -13.38 15.01 -1.04
C VAL A 141 -14.25 15.84 -0.09
N MET A 142 -15.23 16.55 -0.64
CA MET A 142 -16.21 17.31 0.13
C MET A 142 -17.64 17.01 -0.31
N ASP A 143 -18.59 17.18 0.61
CA ASP A 143 -20.02 17.02 0.40
C ASP A 143 -20.44 15.71 -0.28
N LYS A 144 -20.96 15.79 -1.50
CA LYS A 144 -21.52 14.67 -2.27
C LYS A 144 -20.58 14.18 -3.38
N GLU A 145 -19.37 14.72 -3.44
CA GLU A 145 -18.39 14.31 -4.46
C GLU A 145 -17.93 12.88 -4.25
N PRO A 146 -17.82 12.08 -5.31
CA PRO A 146 -17.21 10.77 -5.23
C PRO A 146 -15.68 10.90 -5.18
N LEU A 147 -15.03 10.07 -4.35
CA LEU A 147 -13.58 9.87 -4.38
C LEU A 147 -13.23 8.67 -5.27
N VAL A 148 -12.38 8.89 -6.27
CA VAL A 148 -11.86 7.83 -7.12
C VAL A 148 -10.40 7.55 -6.81
N VAL A 149 -10.07 6.29 -6.51
CA VAL A 149 -8.70 5.84 -6.23
C VAL A 149 -8.26 4.89 -7.34
N ILE A 150 -7.22 5.27 -8.10
CA ILE A 150 -6.76 4.52 -9.28
C ILE A 150 -5.26 4.24 -9.19
N PRO A 151 -4.81 2.99 -9.41
CA PRO A 151 -3.40 2.69 -9.61
C PRO A 151 -3.03 3.02 -11.07
N CYS A 152 -2.00 3.85 -11.29
CA CYS A 152 -1.52 4.20 -12.64
C CYS A 152 -0.83 3.04 -13.39
N THR A 153 -1.02 1.82 -12.93
CA THR A 153 -0.67 0.57 -13.60
C THR A 153 -1.87 -0.09 -14.30
N THR A 154 -3.03 0.55 -14.26
CA THR A 154 -4.24 0.13 -14.97
C THR A 154 -4.23 0.60 -16.43
N ASP A 155 -5.27 0.23 -17.19
CA ASP A 155 -5.43 0.66 -18.57
C ASP A 155 -5.58 2.19 -18.65
N GLU A 156 -4.97 2.80 -19.65
CA GLU A 156 -4.95 4.25 -19.86
C GLU A 156 -6.36 4.86 -19.94
N GLU A 157 -7.27 4.17 -20.63
CA GLU A 157 -8.67 4.61 -20.80
C GLU A 157 -9.37 4.85 -19.45
N ARG A 158 -9.04 4.07 -18.42
CA ARG A 158 -9.61 4.25 -17.07
C ARG A 158 -9.07 5.50 -16.39
N ILE A 159 -7.79 5.81 -16.63
CA ILE A 159 -7.16 7.03 -16.09
C ILE A 159 -7.76 8.24 -16.78
N ASP A 160 -7.86 8.22 -18.13
CA ASP A 160 -8.46 9.29 -18.91
C ASP A 160 -9.92 9.54 -18.51
N TYR A 161 -10.69 8.46 -18.34
CA TYR A 161 -12.06 8.57 -17.87
C TYR A 161 -12.15 9.23 -16.49
N ALA A 162 -11.27 8.86 -15.56
CA ALA A 162 -11.27 9.43 -14.21
C ALA A 162 -10.92 10.92 -14.23
N LEU A 163 -9.84 11.31 -14.92
CA LEU A 163 -9.41 12.71 -15.02
C LEU A 163 -10.47 13.61 -15.65
N LYS A 164 -11.22 13.07 -16.60
CA LYS A 164 -12.28 13.81 -17.30
C LYS A 164 -13.58 13.94 -16.49
N ASN A 165 -13.96 12.91 -15.71
CA ASN A 165 -15.29 12.79 -15.16
C ASN A 165 -15.40 13.00 -13.65
N TYR A 166 -14.27 13.05 -12.94
CA TYR A 166 -14.25 13.22 -11.49
C TYR A 166 -13.45 14.46 -11.07
N ASN A 167 -13.82 15.02 -9.92
CA ASN A 167 -13.17 16.19 -9.34
C ASN A 167 -12.18 15.80 -8.22
N SER A 168 -12.39 14.66 -7.60
CA SER A 168 -11.60 14.16 -6.48
C SER A 168 -10.97 12.82 -6.84
N ILE A 169 -9.64 12.81 -7.06
CA ILE A 169 -8.93 11.67 -7.62
C ILE A 169 -7.64 11.41 -6.84
N VAL A 170 -7.38 10.15 -6.54
CA VAL A 170 -6.10 9.66 -6.04
C VAL A 170 -5.44 8.80 -7.11
N LEU A 171 -4.27 9.21 -7.58
CA LEU A 171 -3.46 8.44 -8.50
C LEU A 171 -2.30 7.79 -7.74
N MET A 172 -2.34 6.46 -7.62
CA MET A 172 -1.32 5.67 -6.95
C MET A 172 -0.34 5.05 -7.95
N LYS A 173 0.89 4.77 -7.51
CA LYS A 173 1.93 4.08 -8.32
C LYS A 173 2.29 4.83 -9.61
N VAL A 174 2.35 6.15 -9.54
CA VAL A 174 2.58 7.04 -10.69
C VAL A 174 3.99 6.92 -11.32
N TYR A 175 4.93 6.29 -10.63
CA TYR A 175 6.35 6.24 -11.00
C TYR A 175 6.64 5.60 -12.39
N LYS A 176 5.80 4.65 -12.83
CA LYS A 176 6.04 3.92 -14.08
C LYS A 176 5.81 4.76 -15.33
N ASN A 177 4.74 5.54 -15.32
CA ASN A 177 4.28 6.30 -16.48
C ASN A 177 4.18 7.79 -16.12
N PHE A 178 5.11 8.28 -15.29
CA PHE A 178 5.01 9.60 -14.68
C PHE A 178 4.79 10.72 -15.70
N LYS A 179 5.65 10.81 -16.73
CA LYS A 179 5.58 11.88 -17.75
C LYS A 179 4.23 11.88 -18.49
N GLU A 180 3.73 10.71 -18.80
CA GLU A 180 2.43 10.54 -19.46
C GLU A 180 1.28 10.95 -18.54
N ILE A 181 1.33 10.54 -17.25
CA ILE A 181 0.32 10.95 -16.27
C ILE A 181 0.28 12.46 -16.08
N ILE A 182 1.44 13.13 -15.99
CA ILE A 182 1.50 14.58 -15.90
C ILE A 182 0.92 15.25 -17.14
N GLN A 183 1.22 14.74 -18.33
CA GLN A 183 0.64 15.27 -19.57
C GLN A 183 -0.89 15.13 -19.57
N LYS A 184 -1.43 13.99 -19.16
CA LYS A 184 -2.88 13.77 -19.05
C LYS A 184 -3.54 14.72 -18.01
N ILE A 185 -2.88 14.96 -16.88
CA ILE A 185 -3.34 15.94 -15.87
C ILE A 185 -3.38 17.35 -16.46
N LYS A 186 -2.35 17.72 -17.22
CA LYS A 186 -2.26 19.01 -17.93
C LYS A 186 -3.35 19.18 -18.98
N ASP A 187 -3.56 18.17 -19.82
CA ASP A 187 -4.57 18.18 -20.91
C ASP A 187 -6.01 18.30 -20.37
N ASN A 188 -6.22 18.01 -19.10
CA ASN A 188 -7.51 18.17 -18.41
C ASN A 188 -7.57 19.41 -17.49
N ASP A 189 -6.60 20.35 -17.57
CA ASP A 189 -6.51 21.57 -16.76
C ASP A 189 -6.49 21.31 -15.23
N LEU A 190 -5.85 20.20 -14.80
CA LEU A 190 -5.87 19.76 -13.41
C LEU A 190 -4.59 20.05 -12.62
N LEU A 191 -3.54 20.61 -13.25
CA LEU A 191 -2.25 20.83 -12.59
C LEU A 191 -2.35 21.69 -11.34
N ASN A 192 -3.14 22.76 -11.38
CA ASN A 192 -3.31 23.69 -10.25
C ASN A 192 -4.10 23.09 -9.07
N TYR A 193 -4.72 21.94 -9.26
CA TYR A 193 -5.53 21.23 -8.26
C TYR A 193 -4.84 19.95 -7.78
N ALA A 194 -3.58 19.75 -8.15
CA ALA A 194 -2.86 18.52 -7.91
C ALA A 194 -1.63 18.73 -7.05
N ILE A 195 -1.40 17.82 -6.12
CA ILE A 195 -0.15 17.69 -5.38
C ILE A 195 0.41 16.29 -5.55
N LEU A 196 1.74 16.16 -5.61
CA LEU A 196 2.42 14.87 -5.55
C LEU A 196 3.20 14.77 -4.25
N VAL A 197 3.05 13.65 -3.56
CA VAL A 197 3.86 13.34 -2.39
C VAL A 197 4.57 12.01 -2.60
N SER A 198 5.89 12.05 -2.44
CA SER A 198 6.76 10.88 -2.47
C SER A 198 7.19 10.49 -1.06
N ASN A 199 7.23 9.18 -0.76
CA ASN A 199 7.71 8.61 0.49
C ASN A 199 6.98 9.18 1.73
N SER A 200 5.66 9.31 1.66
CA SER A 200 4.87 9.88 2.75
C SER A 200 5.14 9.19 4.09
N SER A 201 5.35 10.00 5.14
CA SER A 201 5.72 9.58 6.50
C SER A 201 7.07 8.84 6.62
N LEU A 202 7.93 8.95 5.65
CA LEU A 202 9.31 8.49 5.71
C LEU A 202 10.27 9.69 5.80
N ASN A 203 11.52 9.46 6.20
CA ASN A 203 12.53 10.52 6.34
C ASN A 203 12.79 11.29 5.03
N GLU A 204 12.56 10.63 3.88
CA GLU A 204 12.74 11.21 2.55
C GLU A 204 11.42 11.71 1.95
N GLU A 205 10.41 12.03 2.76
CA GLU A 205 9.16 12.62 2.27
C GLU A 205 9.44 13.90 1.48
N LYS A 206 8.84 14.00 0.31
CA LYS A 206 8.91 15.20 -0.55
C LYS A 206 7.53 15.51 -1.09
N VAL A 207 7.17 16.79 -0.98
CA VAL A 207 5.91 17.35 -1.48
C VAL A 207 6.21 18.23 -2.68
N TYR A 208 5.44 18.06 -3.74
CA TYR A 208 5.59 18.82 -4.99
C TYR A 208 4.23 19.40 -5.38
N THR A 209 4.19 20.71 -5.58
CA THR A 209 3.04 21.46 -6.06
C THR A 209 3.18 21.90 -7.51
N ASN A 210 4.40 22.03 -8.02
CA ASN A 210 4.67 22.24 -9.44
C ASN A 210 5.07 20.92 -10.08
N LEU A 211 4.11 20.25 -10.70
CA LEU A 211 4.29 18.91 -11.24
C LEU A 211 4.96 18.89 -12.62
N GLU A 212 4.93 20.01 -13.38
CA GLU A 212 5.48 20.07 -14.73
C GLU A 212 7.00 20.06 -14.76
N GLU A 213 7.64 20.59 -13.71
CA GLU A 213 9.11 20.71 -13.63
C GLU A 213 9.78 19.43 -13.09
N LEU A 214 9.00 18.41 -12.75
CA LEU A 214 9.53 17.21 -12.14
C LEU A 214 10.19 16.28 -13.15
N ASP A 215 11.39 15.82 -12.80
CA ASP A 215 12.08 14.77 -13.52
C ASP A 215 11.48 13.39 -13.16
N GLY A 216 10.77 12.82 -14.10
CA GLY A 216 10.09 11.53 -13.89
C GLY A 216 11.03 10.38 -13.49
N ASP A 217 12.31 10.46 -13.88
CA ASP A 217 13.30 9.41 -13.56
C ASP A 217 13.70 9.42 -12.07
N LYS A 218 13.37 10.50 -11.35
CA LYS A 218 13.66 10.68 -9.92
C LYS A 218 12.44 10.43 -9.02
N ILE A 219 11.29 10.07 -9.59
CA ILE A 219 10.07 9.84 -8.82
C ILE A 219 10.12 8.48 -8.12
N SER A 220 9.91 8.50 -6.80
CA SER A 220 9.92 7.30 -5.96
C SER A 220 8.80 6.34 -6.33
N TYR A 221 9.03 5.03 -6.11
CA TYR A 221 7.99 4.01 -6.16
C TYR A 221 6.78 4.34 -5.25
N PHE A 222 7.06 4.97 -4.10
CA PHE A 222 6.05 5.37 -3.11
C PHE A 222 5.53 6.79 -3.36
N SER A 223 5.14 7.07 -4.61
CA SER A 223 4.59 8.38 -4.99
C SER A 223 3.11 8.28 -5.31
N THR A 224 2.36 9.26 -4.79
CA THR A 224 0.91 9.38 -4.96
C THR A 224 0.58 10.82 -5.36
N ILE A 225 -0.29 11.01 -6.34
CA ILE A 225 -0.86 12.32 -6.69
C ILE A 225 -2.27 12.38 -6.12
N LEU A 226 -2.58 13.49 -5.46
CA LEU A 226 -3.93 13.86 -5.05
C LEU A 226 -4.41 15.00 -5.94
N ILE A 227 -5.65 14.90 -6.41
CA ILE A 227 -6.31 15.93 -7.21
C ILE A 227 -7.66 16.24 -6.57
N ASN A 228 -7.92 17.53 -6.33
CA ASN A 228 -9.25 17.99 -5.90
C ASN A 228 -9.54 19.38 -6.48
N LYS A 229 -10.49 19.46 -7.40
CA LYS A 229 -10.90 20.71 -8.07
C LYS A 229 -11.55 21.75 -7.15
N TYR A 230 -11.90 21.38 -5.93
CA TYR A 230 -12.50 22.27 -4.94
C TYR A 230 -11.50 22.88 -3.96
N THR A 231 -10.25 22.48 -4.01
CA THR A 231 -9.16 23.12 -3.25
C THR A 231 -8.53 24.19 -4.11
N SER A 232 -8.77 25.44 -3.77
CA SER A 232 -8.08 26.62 -4.35
C SER A 232 -6.82 26.94 -3.54
#